data_afaf1db46c0ac00fceff8ac0c1cb5b29
#
_entry.id   afaf1db46c0ac00fceff8ac0c1cb5b29
#
_cell.length_a   1.000
_cell.length_b   1.000
_cell.length_c   1.000
_cell.angle_alpha   90.00
_cell.angle_beta   90.00
_cell.angle_gamma   90.00
#
_symmetry.space_group_name_H-M   'P 1'
#
loop_
_entity.id
_entity.type
_entity.pdbx_description
1 polymer ?
#
loop_
_entity_poly.entity_id
_entity_poly.type
_entity_poly.pdbx_seq_one_letter_code
_entity_poly.pdbx_strand_id
1 'polypeptide(L)'
;MPANSWPEKDSYQELDPLNSLLSDLSGDEESVLETDPVFLTSRFQGRRRKAALVLTVVWSGTIALHLVSWASIFILGLTTILGFHALVVVFTKSRRYPKEIQGDLPFVSVLVAAKNEEAVIAQLVQNLCNLEYPDGQYEVWIIDDHSSDRTPHLLAELEQKYEHLKVLRRSVEASGGKSGALNQVLPLTKGGIIAVFDADAQVTPDLLLQVIPLFQREKVGAVQVRKAILQADANANANA
;
A
#
# COMPACT_ATOMS: atom_id res chain seq x y z
N MET A 1 9.03 -19.55 -30.85
CA MET A 1 8.19 -18.98 -29.79
C MET A 1 8.83 -17.70 -29.34
N PRO A 2 8.21 -16.54 -29.48
CA PRO A 2 8.83 -15.28 -29.08
C PRO A 2 8.71 -15.07 -27.58
N ALA A 3 9.83 -14.67 -26.97
CA ALA A 3 9.93 -14.31 -25.57
C ALA A 3 9.11 -13.04 -25.30
N ASN A 4 8.21 -13.10 -24.29
CA ASN A 4 7.55 -11.94 -23.72
C ASN A 4 8.57 -11.18 -22.87
N SER A 5 9.21 -10.19 -23.46
CA SER A 5 9.95 -9.18 -22.70
C SER A 5 8.96 -8.10 -22.26
N TRP A 6 8.75 -7.98 -20.96
CA TRP A 6 8.12 -6.80 -20.39
C TRP A 6 9.05 -5.60 -20.63
N PRO A 7 8.55 -4.43 -21.02
CA PRO A 7 9.39 -3.25 -21.24
C PRO A 7 10.05 -2.82 -19.93
N GLU A 8 11.31 -2.46 -20.02
CA GLU A 8 12.14 -1.96 -18.93
C GLU A 8 11.52 -0.75 -18.22
N LYS A 9 11.89 -0.56 -16.99
CA LYS A 9 11.38 0.40 -16.01
C LYS A 9 11.37 1.87 -16.45
N ASP A 10 12.04 2.21 -17.52
CA ASP A 10 12.24 3.61 -17.96
C ASP A 10 11.09 4.20 -18.78
N SER A 11 10.13 3.38 -19.23
CA SER A 11 9.01 3.86 -20.07
C SER A 11 7.83 4.48 -19.31
N TYR A 12 7.86 4.45 -17.98
CA TYR A 12 6.77 5.04 -17.15
C TYR A 12 6.99 6.51 -16.76
N GLN A 13 8.14 7.10 -17.10
CA GLN A 13 8.39 8.52 -16.85
C GLN A 13 7.73 9.46 -17.88
N GLU A 14 7.29 8.93 -19.02
CA GLU A 14 6.85 9.74 -20.16
C GLU A 14 5.33 9.97 -20.26
N LEU A 15 4.55 9.50 -19.30
CA LEU A 15 3.07 9.55 -19.35
C LEU A 15 2.41 10.43 -18.29
N ASP A 16 3.12 11.42 -17.75
CA ASP A 16 2.47 12.42 -16.90
C ASP A 16 2.68 13.86 -17.41
N PRO A 17 1.91 14.25 -18.45
CA PRO A 17 1.98 15.62 -19.01
C PRO A 17 1.58 16.70 -17.98
N LEU A 18 0.94 16.32 -16.87
CA LEU A 18 0.63 17.21 -15.76
C LEU A 18 1.84 17.54 -14.90
N ASN A 19 2.82 16.64 -14.80
CA ASN A 19 4.03 16.89 -14.02
C ASN A 19 5.00 17.83 -14.76
N SER A 20 5.08 17.76 -16.09
CA SER A 20 5.90 18.69 -16.88
C SER A 20 5.33 20.11 -16.87
N LEU A 21 4.01 20.27 -16.96
CA LEU A 21 3.34 21.57 -16.84
C LEU A 21 3.43 22.17 -15.42
N LEU A 22 3.55 21.33 -14.39
CA LEU A 22 3.68 21.77 -13.02
C LEU A 22 5.14 22.11 -12.64
N SER A 23 6.13 21.51 -13.31
CA SER A 23 7.54 21.86 -13.14
C SER A 23 7.86 23.22 -13.79
N ASP A 24 7.22 23.55 -14.91
CA ASP A 24 7.38 24.86 -15.54
C ASP A 24 6.70 26.02 -14.77
N LEU A 25 5.76 25.71 -13.89
CA LEU A 25 5.11 26.69 -13.01
C LEU A 25 5.79 26.84 -11.65
N SER A 26 6.78 26.01 -11.34
CA SER A 26 7.54 26.04 -10.08
C SER A 26 8.97 26.51 -10.30
N GLY A 27 9.15 27.53 -11.15
CA GLY A 27 10.44 28.22 -11.31
C GLY A 27 10.95 28.70 -9.94
N ASP A 28 12.15 28.26 -9.63
CA ASP A 28 13.13 28.83 -8.74
C ASP A 28 12.69 29.23 -7.30
N GLU A 29 12.79 28.29 -6.38
CA GLU A 29 13.28 28.60 -5.03
C GLU A 29 14.19 27.46 -4.55
N GLU A 30 15.46 27.58 -4.91
CA GLU A 30 16.58 26.93 -4.24
C GLU A 30 16.88 27.71 -2.95
N SER A 31 17.03 26.98 -1.89
CA SER A 31 17.84 27.21 -0.69
C SER A 31 17.09 27.13 0.63
N VAL A 32 17.82 26.43 1.47
CA VAL A 32 17.83 26.32 2.92
C VAL A 32 17.26 25.02 3.47
N LEU A 33 18.19 24.07 3.61
CA LEU A 33 18.14 22.94 4.53
C LEU A 33 18.14 23.45 5.97
N GLU A 34 17.05 23.21 6.68
CA GLU A 34 17.08 23.14 8.14
C GLU A 34 16.22 21.96 8.61
N THR A 35 16.89 21.09 9.33
CA THR A 35 16.39 19.81 9.84
C THR A 35 15.43 20.02 10.98
N ASP A 36 14.15 19.66 10.78
CA ASP A 36 13.19 19.49 11.87
C ASP A 36 12.15 18.39 11.56
N PRO A 37 11.60 17.70 12.58
CA PRO A 37 10.86 16.44 12.47
C PRO A 37 9.42 16.61 11.92
N VAL A 38 9.25 17.31 10.80
CA VAL A 38 7.96 17.69 10.19
C VAL A 38 7.64 16.85 8.93
N PHE A 39 8.27 15.69 8.77
CA PHE A 39 8.17 14.92 7.52
C PHE A 39 6.76 14.40 7.18
N LEU A 40 5.85 14.35 8.16
CA LEU A 40 4.47 13.91 7.92
C LEU A 40 3.51 15.04 7.53
N THR A 41 3.86 16.29 7.81
CA THR A 41 2.98 17.44 7.54
C THR A 41 3.18 18.04 6.14
N SER A 42 4.38 17.95 5.55
CA SER A 42 4.70 18.58 4.25
C SER A 42 3.99 17.92 3.07
N ARG A 43 3.82 16.59 3.09
CA ARG A 43 3.12 15.84 2.02
C ARG A 43 1.63 16.19 1.90
N PHE A 44 1.01 16.60 3.01
CA PHE A 44 -0.39 17.04 2.98
C PHE A 44 -0.54 18.51 2.60
N GLN A 45 0.45 19.36 2.86
CA GLN A 45 0.41 20.76 2.47
C GLN A 45 0.47 20.95 0.96
N GLY A 46 1.29 20.21 0.24
CA GLY A 46 1.34 20.26 -1.23
C GLY A 46 0.03 19.85 -1.90
N ARG A 47 -0.63 18.81 -1.40
CA ARG A 47 -1.95 18.37 -1.89
C ARG A 47 -3.06 19.38 -1.57
N ARG A 48 -3.04 20.01 -0.41
CA ARG A 48 -4.01 21.06 -0.02
C ARG A 48 -3.86 22.30 -0.89
N ARG A 49 -2.63 22.73 -1.19
CA ARG A 49 -2.37 23.88 -2.09
C ARG A 49 -2.82 23.59 -3.52
N LYS A 50 -2.53 22.41 -4.07
CA LYS A 50 -2.99 21.97 -5.40
C LYS A 50 -4.53 21.88 -5.46
N ALA A 51 -5.17 21.33 -4.47
CA ALA A 51 -6.63 21.27 -4.38
C ALA A 51 -7.25 22.68 -4.26
N ALA A 52 -6.66 23.58 -3.49
CA ALA A 52 -7.11 24.95 -3.39
C ALA A 52 -6.98 25.70 -4.72
N LEU A 53 -5.89 25.50 -5.47
CA LEU A 53 -5.66 26.10 -6.77
C LEU A 53 -6.69 25.61 -7.81
N VAL A 54 -6.93 24.32 -7.88
CA VAL A 54 -7.96 23.73 -8.75
C VAL A 54 -9.35 24.26 -8.40
N LEU A 55 -9.67 24.34 -7.11
CA LEU A 55 -10.93 24.92 -6.64
C LEU A 55 -11.05 26.39 -7.08
N THR A 56 -10.01 27.20 -6.94
CA THR A 56 -10.03 28.61 -7.33
C THR A 56 -10.25 28.77 -8.85
N VAL A 57 -9.58 27.97 -9.68
CA VAL A 57 -9.71 28.01 -11.14
C VAL A 57 -11.13 27.57 -11.56
N VAL A 58 -11.65 26.51 -10.96
CA VAL A 58 -13.03 26.04 -11.23
C VAL A 58 -14.06 27.10 -10.84
N TRP A 59 -13.91 27.71 -9.65
CA TRP A 59 -14.84 28.74 -9.19
C TRP A 59 -14.76 30.02 -10.00
N SER A 60 -13.55 30.52 -10.34
CA SER A 60 -13.41 31.73 -11.17
C SER A 60 -13.91 31.53 -12.57
N GLY A 61 -13.67 30.35 -13.18
CA GLY A 61 -14.19 29.99 -14.49
C GLY A 61 -15.72 29.91 -14.51
N THR A 62 -16.34 29.36 -13.47
CA THR A 62 -17.79 29.28 -13.34
C THR A 62 -18.43 30.64 -13.15
N ILE A 63 -17.83 31.54 -12.37
CA ILE A 63 -18.33 32.90 -12.21
C ILE A 63 -18.28 33.67 -13.53
N ALA A 64 -17.18 33.54 -14.30
CA ALA A 64 -17.05 34.16 -15.62
C ALA A 64 -18.11 33.63 -16.63
N LEU A 65 -18.36 32.32 -16.62
CA LEU A 65 -19.40 31.72 -17.46
C LEU A 65 -20.82 32.14 -17.04
N HIS A 66 -21.02 32.40 -15.75
CA HIS A 66 -22.33 32.80 -15.20
C HIS A 66 -22.80 34.16 -15.72
N LEU A 67 -21.88 35.03 -16.08
CA LEU A 67 -22.16 36.34 -16.65
C LEU A 67 -22.61 36.27 -18.11
N VAL A 68 -22.53 35.13 -18.78
CA VAL A 68 -22.70 35.04 -20.26
C VAL A 68 -23.95 34.31 -20.75
N SER A 69 -24.60 33.41 -19.99
CA SER A 69 -25.80 32.69 -20.49
C SER A 69 -26.67 31.96 -19.47
N TRP A 70 -27.89 31.56 -19.89
CA TRP A 70 -28.88 30.76 -19.13
C TRP A 70 -28.37 29.34 -18.78
N ALA A 71 -27.36 28.82 -19.44
CA ALA A 71 -26.68 27.57 -19.08
C ALA A 71 -25.98 27.66 -17.72
N SER A 72 -25.80 28.84 -17.20
CA SER A 72 -25.14 29.14 -15.95
C SER A 72 -25.82 28.57 -14.71
N ILE A 73 -27.15 28.44 -14.70
CA ILE A 73 -27.89 27.86 -13.57
C ILE A 73 -27.56 26.38 -13.42
N PHE A 74 -27.45 25.63 -14.52
CA PHE A 74 -27.12 24.23 -14.52
C PHE A 74 -25.65 24.03 -14.06
N ILE A 75 -24.74 24.85 -14.57
CA ILE A 75 -23.31 24.81 -14.19
C ILE A 75 -23.16 25.19 -12.72
N LEU A 76 -23.87 26.20 -12.23
CA LEU A 76 -23.84 26.59 -10.83
C LEU A 76 -24.35 25.46 -9.91
N GLY A 77 -25.45 24.80 -10.29
CA GLY A 77 -25.93 23.63 -9.55
C GLY A 77 -24.95 22.49 -9.48
N LEU A 78 -24.32 22.13 -10.61
CA LEU A 78 -23.33 21.08 -10.68
C LEU A 78 -22.09 21.40 -9.84
N THR A 79 -21.58 22.63 -9.94
CA THR A 79 -20.40 23.05 -9.16
C THR A 79 -20.69 23.17 -7.67
N THR A 80 -21.90 23.53 -7.29
CA THR A 80 -22.31 23.55 -5.88
C THR A 80 -22.35 22.13 -5.32
N ILE A 81 -22.89 21.16 -6.08
CA ILE A 81 -22.92 19.76 -5.67
C ILE A 81 -21.48 19.20 -5.56
N LEU A 82 -20.64 19.47 -6.54
CA LEU A 82 -19.22 19.04 -6.51
C LEU A 82 -18.45 19.70 -5.36
N GLY A 83 -18.67 20.99 -5.14
CA GLY A 83 -18.08 21.73 -4.02
C GLY A 83 -18.52 21.19 -2.67
N PHE A 84 -19.79 20.90 -2.51
CA PHE A 84 -20.32 20.26 -1.29
C PHE A 84 -19.74 18.87 -1.08
N HIS A 85 -19.66 18.06 -2.16
CA HIS A 85 -19.04 16.73 -2.08
C HIS A 85 -17.54 16.82 -1.69
N ALA A 86 -16.81 17.75 -2.29
CA ALA A 86 -15.40 18.00 -1.93
C ALA A 86 -15.26 18.44 -0.47
N LEU A 87 -16.16 19.30 0.01
CA LEU A 87 -16.22 19.76 1.39
C LEU A 87 -16.49 18.59 2.35
N VAL A 88 -17.47 17.74 2.03
CA VAL A 88 -17.77 16.52 2.80
C VAL A 88 -16.53 15.63 2.87
N VAL A 89 -15.83 15.38 1.76
CA VAL A 89 -14.62 14.57 1.72
C VAL A 89 -13.50 15.17 2.58
N VAL A 90 -13.29 16.49 2.53
CA VAL A 90 -12.26 17.19 3.30
C VAL A 90 -12.57 17.20 4.79
N PHE A 91 -13.83 17.38 5.18
CA PHE A 91 -14.27 17.43 6.58
C PHE A 91 -14.66 16.07 7.15
N THR A 92 -14.73 15.01 6.32
CA THR A 92 -14.92 13.66 6.83
C THR A 92 -13.67 13.28 7.62
N LYS A 93 -13.77 13.35 8.95
CA LYS A 93 -12.73 12.87 9.84
C LYS A 93 -12.48 11.40 9.51
N SER A 94 -11.22 11.06 9.32
CA SER A 94 -10.78 9.66 9.29
C SER A 94 -11.40 8.96 10.50
N ARG A 95 -12.26 7.99 10.27
CA ARG A 95 -12.90 7.24 11.35
C ARG A 95 -11.79 6.57 12.13
N ARG A 96 -11.64 6.93 13.40
CA ARG A 96 -10.81 6.17 14.34
C ARG A 96 -11.44 4.80 14.44
N TYR A 97 -10.68 3.79 14.06
CA TYR A 97 -11.12 2.41 14.20
C TYR A 97 -11.10 2.01 15.66
N PRO A 98 -12.07 1.19 16.14
CA PRO A 98 -12.03 0.68 17.48
C PRO A 98 -10.72 -0.11 17.67
N LYS A 99 -9.95 0.23 18.69
CA LYS A 99 -8.73 -0.48 19.07
C LYS A 99 -9.00 -1.72 19.94
N GLU A 100 -10.20 -1.82 20.46
CA GLU A 100 -10.58 -2.91 21.37
C GLU A 100 -11.23 -4.03 20.58
N ILE A 101 -10.65 -5.20 20.68
CA ILE A 101 -11.20 -6.43 20.15
C ILE A 101 -12.19 -6.95 21.17
N GLN A 102 -13.46 -7.09 20.79
CA GLN A 102 -14.48 -7.70 21.62
C GLN A 102 -14.53 -9.20 21.31
N GLY A 103 -14.18 -10.02 22.30
CA GLY A 103 -14.21 -11.47 22.20
C GLY A 103 -12.86 -12.11 21.84
N ASP A 104 -12.92 -13.39 21.48
CA ASP A 104 -11.73 -14.17 21.13
C ASP A 104 -11.14 -13.73 19.80
N LEU A 105 -9.82 -13.67 19.75
CA LEU A 105 -9.06 -13.36 18.54
C LEU A 105 -9.20 -14.52 17.54
N PRO A 106 -9.58 -14.24 16.27
CA PRO A 106 -9.68 -15.28 15.26
C PRO A 106 -8.30 -15.81 14.86
N PHE A 107 -8.25 -17.06 14.41
CA PHE A 107 -7.03 -17.61 13.84
C PHE A 107 -6.76 -16.97 12.47
N VAL A 108 -5.53 -16.52 12.23
CA VAL A 108 -5.12 -15.82 11.00
C VAL A 108 -4.08 -16.64 10.24
N SER A 109 -4.28 -16.82 8.93
CA SER A 109 -3.27 -17.38 8.06
C SER A 109 -2.64 -16.26 7.21
N VAL A 110 -1.36 -16.03 7.41
CA VAL A 110 -0.56 -15.05 6.68
C VAL A 110 0.08 -15.74 5.49
N LEU A 111 -0.14 -15.23 4.27
CA LEU A 111 0.34 -15.81 3.02
C LEU A 111 1.26 -14.84 2.29
N VAL A 112 2.40 -15.33 1.82
CA VAL A 112 3.36 -14.59 0.99
C VAL A 112 3.81 -15.47 -0.17
N ALA A 113 3.65 -14.99 -1.39
CA ALA A 113 4.28 -15.59 -2.56
C ALA A 113 5.59 -14.87 -2.87
N ALA A 114 6.68 -15.61 -2.95
CA ALA A 114 8.03 -15.12 -3.20
C ALA A 114 8.64 -15.78 -4.43
N LYS A 115 9.42 -15.01 -5.18
CA LYS A 115 10.20 -15.51 -6.31
C LYS A 115 11.46 -14.67 -6.49
N ASN A 116 12.63 -15.27 -6.22
CA ASN A 116 13.94 -14.61 -6.30
C ASN A 116 14.02 -13.35 -5.40
N GLU A 117 13.68 -13.53 -4.13
CA GLU A 117 13.59 -12.47 -3.12
C GLU A 117 14.67 -12.60 -2.05
N GLU A 118 15.86 -13.15 -2.38
CA GLU A 118 16.93 -13.41 -1.41
C GLU A 118 17.36 -12.19 -0.60
N ALA A 119 17.22 -10.98 -1.17
CA ALA A 119 17.64 -9.74 -0.51
C ALA A 119 16.69 -9.32 0.63
N VAL A 120 15.42 -9.69 0.58
CA VAL A 120 14.38 -9.15 1.48
C VAL A 120 13.61 -10.21 2.25
N ILE A 121 13.58 -11.45 1.76
CA ILE A 121 12.72 -12.51 2.31
C ILE A 121 13.02 -12.81 3.79
N ALA A 122 14.30 -12.82 4.18
CA ALA A 122 14.68 -13.13 5.55
C ALA A 122 14.14 -12.09 6.54
N GLN A 123 14.23 -10.81 6.18
CA GLN A 123 13.72 -9.72 7.01
C GLN A 123 12.18 -9.77 7.09
N LEU A 124 11.50 -10.02 5.97
CA LEU A 124 10.04 -10.12 5.96
C LEU A 124 9.57 -11.28 6.84
N VAL A 125 10.16 -12.48 6.70
CA VAL A 125 9.78 -13.64 7.51
C VAL A 125 10.00 -13.37 8.99
N GLN A 126 11.13 -12.75 9.37
CA GLN A 126 11.37 -12.35 10.75
C GLN A 126 10.29 -11.39 11.27
N ASN A 127 9.89 -10.41 10.49
CA ASN A 127 8.84 -9.48 10.87
C ASN A 127 7.49 -10.17 11.01
N LEU A 128 7.14 -11.08 10.10
CA LEU A 128 5.87 -11.81 10.12
C LEU A 128 5.80 -12.85 11.25
N CYS A 129 6.92 -13.47 11.59
CA CYS A 129 6.98 -14.43 12.68
C CYS A 129 7.09 -13.79 14.08
N ASN A 130 7.28 -12.46 14.15
CA ASN A 130 7.32 -11.71 15.41
C ASN A 130 6.18 -10.67 15.48
N LEU A 131 5.03 -10.96 14.87
CA LEU A 131 3.85 -10.09 15.00
C LEU A 131 3.34 -10.11 16.44
N GLU A 132 2.86 -8.96 16.91
CA GLU A 132 2.16 -8.82 18.19
C GLU A 132 0.76 -9.43 18.09
N TYR A 133 0.70 -10.76 18.02
CA TYR A 133 -0.53 -11.53 17.99
C TYR A 133 -0.35 -12.77 18.86
N PRO A 134 -1.38 -13.25 19.57
CA PRO A 134 -1.21 -14.36 20.51
C PRO A 134 -0.59 -15.60 19.86
N ASP A 135 0.35 -16.20 20.57
CA ASP A 135 1.00 -17.43 20.13
C ASP A 135 -0.02 -18.53 19.85
N GLY A 136 0.16 -19.22 18.74
CA GLY A 136 -0.75 -20.28 18.30
C GLY A 136 -2.07 -19.79 17.70
N GLN A 137 -2.29 -18.48 17.56
CA GLN A 137 -3.47 -17.90 16.90
C GLN A 137 -3.20 -17.44 15.48
N TYR A 138 -2.00 -17.65 14.96
CA TYR A 138 -1.68 -17.39 13.55
C TYR A 138 -0.64 -18.37 13.02
N GLU A 139 -0.58 -18.49 11.72
CA GLU A 139 0.43 -19.23 10.97
C GLU A 139 0.94 -18.38 9.80
N VAL A 140 2.17 -18.62 9.40
CA VAL A 140 2.81 -17.93 8.26
C VAL A 140 3.14 -18.95 7.19
N TRP A 141 2.64 -18.72 5.97
CA TRP A 141 2.93 -19.51 4.80
C TRP A 141 3.72 -18.71 3.80
N ILE A 142 4.91 -19.18 3.48
CA ILE A 142 5.72 -18.63 2.39
C ILE A 142 5.70 -19.61 1.23
N ILE A 143 5.27 -19.12 0.07
CA ILE A 143 5.18 -19.92 -1.14
C ILE A 143 6.33 -19.52 -2.08
N ASP A 144 7.34 -20.37 -2.18
CA ASP A 144 8.45 -20.20 -3.12
C ASP A 144 8.00 -20.61 -4.52
N ASP A 145 7.78 -19.64 -5.40
CA ASP A 145 7.37 -19.86 -6.79
C ASP A 145 8.56 -20.20 -7.69
N HIS A 146 9.26 -21.29 -7.34
CA HIS A 146 10.40 -21.81 -8.06
C HIS A 146 11.54 -20.79 -8.21
N SER A 147 12.03 -20.26 -7.08
CA SER A 147 13.20 -19.38 -7.05
C SER A 147 14.47 -20.14 -7.49
N SER A 148 15.35 -19.41 -8.19
CA SER A 148 16.64 -19.89 -8.69
C SER A 148 17.84 -19.30 -7.94
N ASP A 149 17.60 -18.33 -7.04
CA ASP A 149 18.57 -17.69 -6.17
C ASP A 149 18.66 -18.41 -4.80
N ARG A 150 19.17 -17.72 -3.77
CA ARG A 150 19.31 -18.28 -2.43
C ARG A 150 18.01 -18.28 -1.60
N THR A 151 16.90 -17.79 -2.14
CA THR A 151 15.60 -17.75 -1.44
C THR A 151 15.22 -19.08 -0.81
N PRO A 152 15.28 -20.25 -1.52
CA PRO A 152 14.89 -21.53 -0.95
C PRO A 152 15.74 -21.96 0.25
N HIS A 153 17.05 -21.67 0.20
CA HIS A 153 17.95 -21.99 1.29
C HIS A 153 17.66 -21.17 2.55
N LEU A 154 17.45 -19.86 2.38
CA LEU A 154 17.08 -18.97 3.48
C LEU A 154 15.74 -19.37 4.11
N LEU A 155 14.77 -19.76 3.29
CA LEU A 155 13.46 -20.20 3.78
C LEU A 155 13.57 -21.51 4.58
N ALA A 156 14.39 -22.46 4.15
CA ALA A 156 14.62 -23.72 4.86
C ALA A 156 15.28 -23.51 6.23
N GLU A 157 16.20 -22.57 6.36
CA GLU A 157 16.81 -22.18 7.64
C GLU A 157 15.79 -21.52 8.58
N LEU A 158 14.96 -20.64 8.04
CA LEU A 158 13.94 -19.92 8.81
C LEU A 158 12.80 -20.85 9.28
N GLU A 159 12.40 -21.82 8.46
CA GLU A 159 11.38 -22.82 8.82
C GLU A 159 11.81 -23.68 10.00
N GLN A 160 13.11 -23.98 10.12
CA GLN A 160 13.63 -24.67 11.32
C GLN A 160 13.64 -23.80 12.58
N LYS A 161 13.67 -22.48 12.41
CA LYS A 161 13.74 -21.52 13.53
C LYS A 161 12.37 -21.15 14.09
N TYR A 162 11.33 -21.10 13.23
CA TYR A 162 10.00 -20.63 13.60
C TYR A 162 8.96 -21.74 13.43
N GLU A 163 8.39 -22.22 14.53
CA GLU A 163 7.46 -23.36 14.55
C GLU A 163 6.16 -23.11 13.75
N HIS A 164 5.69 -21.86 13.72
CA HIS A 164 4.47 -21.46 13.01
C HIS A 164 4.71 -21.00 11.57
N LEU A 165 5.96 -21.06 11.09
CA LEU A 165 6.32 -20.85 9.69
C LEU A 165 6.20 -22.15 8.92
N LYS A 166 5.60 -22.07 7.74
CA LYS A 166 5.48 -23.17 6.77
C LYS A 166 5.93 -22.70 5.40
N VAL A 167 6.75 -23.49 4.76
CA VAL A 167 7.27 -23.20 3.41
C VAL A 167 6.74 -24.20 2.42
N LEU A 168 6.12 -23.72 1.35
CA LEU A 168 5.73 -24.53 0.21
C LEU A 168 6.55 -24.15 -1.02
N ARG A 169 7.36 -25.06 -1.54
CA ARG A 169 8.05 -24.85 -2.81
C ARG A 169 7.23 -25.42 -3.96
N ARG A 170 6.93 -24.59 -4.96
CA ARG A 170 6.20 -24.98 -6.15
C ARG A 170 7.11 -25.66 -7.18
N SER A 171 6.55 -26.54 -7.98
CA SER A 171 7.27 -27.18 -9.09
C SER A 171 7.46 -26.20 -10.25
N VAL A 172 8.43 -26.51 -11.13
CA VAL A 172 8.72 -25.75 -12.37
C VAL A 172 7.50 -25.64 -13.27
N GLU A 173 6.66 -26.66 -13.28
CA GLU A 173 5.48 -26.75 -14.15
C GLU A 173 4.28 -25.97 -13.61
N ALA A 174 4.37 -25.45 -12.40
CA ALA A 174 3.29 -24.70 -11.77
C ALA A 174 3.02 -23.39 -12.50
N SER A 175 1.78 -23.20 -12.92
CA SER A 175 1.32 -22.01 -13.64
C SER A 175 0.55 -21.05 -12.74
N GLY A 176 0.19 -19.87 -13.29
CA GLY A 176 -0.66 -18.89 -12.59
C GLY A 176 0.09 -17.90 -11.72
N GLY A 177 1.43 -17.92 -11.69
CA GLY A 177 2.27 -16.95 -10.96
C GLY A 177 1.84 -16.77 -9.51
N LYS A 178 1.85 -15.53 -9.00
CA LYS A 178 1.49 -15.22 -7.62
C LYS A 178 0.10 -15.72 -7.22
N SER A 179 -0.90 -15.54 -8.07
CA SER A 179 -2.27 -15.99 -7.76
C SER A 179 -2.36 -17.52 -7.71
N GLY A 180 -1.66 -18.22 -8.62
CA GLY A 180 -1.55 -19.67 -8.59
C GLY A 180 -0.85 -20.19 -7.34
N ALA A 181 0.19 -19.48 -6.87
CA ALA A 181 0.89 -19.78 -5.64
C ALA A 181 -0.05 -19.69 -4.43
N LEU A 182 -0.74 -18.58 -4.29
CA LEU A 182 -1.68 -18.36 -3.18
C LEU A 182 -2.82 -19.38 -3.20
N ASN A 183 -3.41 -19.65 -4.36
CA ASN A 183 -4.51 -20.62 -4.50
C ASN A 183 -4.11 -22.05 -4.14
N GLN A 184 -2.84 -22.41 -4.32
CA GLN A 184 -2.35 -23.75 -3.96
C GLN A 184 -2.27 -23.94 -2.45
N VAL A 185 -1.95 -22.89 -1.70
CA VAL A 185 -1.83 -22.95 -0.23
C VAL A 185 -3.16 -22.72 0.47
N LEU A 186 -4.06 -21.95 -0.13
CA LEU A 186 -5.34 -21.58 0.49
C LEU A 186 -6.12 -22.77 1.10
N PRO A 187 -6.23 -23.95 0.46
CA PRO A 187 -6.90 -25.10 1.07
C PRO A 187 -6.16 -25.71 2.27
N LEU A 188 -4.89 -25.38 2.47
CA LEU A 188 -4.05 -25.89 3.56
C LEU A 188 -4.07 -24.98 4.79
N THR A 189 -4.62 -23.79 4.65
CA THR A 189 -4.69 -22.79 5.71
C THR A 189 -5.76 -23.13 6.74
N LYS A 190 -5.54 -22.73 7.98
CA LYS A 190 -6.47 -22.94 9.11
C LYS A 190 -7.22 -21.66 9.46
N GLY A 191 -6.77 -20.50 8.98
CA GLY A 191 -7.28 -19.21 9.36
C GLY A 191 -8.68 -18.91 8.86
N GLY A 192 -9.54 -18.43 9.75
CA GLY A 192 -10.82 -17.81 9.37
C GLY A 192 -10.61 -16.47 8.63
N ILE A 193 -9.43 -15.87 8.81
CA ILE A 193 -9.00 -14.65 8.12
C ILE A 193 -7.68 -14.94 7.40
N ILE A 194 -7.63 -14.54 6.14
CA ILE A 194 -6.44 -14.68 5.30
C ILE A 194 -5.81 -13.30 5.12
N ALA A 195 -4.55 -13.16 5.51
CA ALA A 195 -3.75 -11.95 5.29
C ALA A 195 -2.72 -12.22 4.19
N VAL A 196 -2.71 -11.43 3.12
CA VAL A 196 -1.78 -11.60 1.99
C VAL A 196 -0.82 -10.43 1.93
N PHE A 197 0.48 -10.72 1.86
CA PHE A 197 1.53 -9.71 1.73
C PHE A 197 2.37 -9.94 0.47
N ASP A 198 3.03 -8.88 0.02
CA ASP A 198 4.09 -8.94 -0.98
C ASP A 198 5.42 -9.32 -0.31
N ALA A 199 6.33 -9.96 -1.03
CA ALA A 199 7.63 -10.37 -0.49
C ALA A 199 8.54 -9.18 -0.09
N ASP A 200 8.27 -8.01 -0.63
CA ASP A 200 8.94 -6.74 -0.32
C ASP A 200 8.21 -5.89 0.75
N ALA A 201 7.15 -6.42 1.36
CA ALA A 201 6.35 -5.67 2.32
C ALA A 201 7.11 -5.42 3.63
N GLN A 202 6.96 -4.21 4.16
CA GLN A 202 7.34 -3.90 5.53
C GLN A 202 6.09 -3.87 6.41
N VAL A 203 6.07 -4.75 7.39
CA VAL A 203 4.90 -4.98 8.26
C VAL A 203 5.23 -4.50 9.67
N THR A 204 4.33 -3.70 10.25
CA THR A 204 4.47 -3.30 11.65
C THR A 204 4.04 -4.45 12.58
N PRO A 205 4.68 -4.62 13.75
CA PRO A 205 4.37 -5.74 14.65
C PRO A 205 2.89 -5.80 15.06
N ASP A 206 2.24 -4.67 15.25
CA ASP A 206 0.87 -4.51 15.71
C ASP A 206 -0.19 -4.57 14.59
N LEU A 207 0.21 -4.86 13.34
CA LEU A 207 -0.68 -4.77 12.18
C LEU A 207 -1.94 -5.64 12.33
N LEU A 208 -1.82 -6.88 12.76
CA LEU A 208 -2.98 -7.76 12.94
C LEU A 208 -3.94 -7.21 13.99
N LEU A 209 -3.43 -6.69 15.11
CA LEU A 209 -4.24 -6.07 16.15
C LEU A 209 -4.98 -4.81 15.67
N GLN A 210 -4.44 -4.12 14.67
CA GLN A 210 -5.11 -2.97 14.05
C GLN A 210 -6.18 -3.37 13.05
N VAL A 211 -5.98 -4.47 12.31
CA VAL A 211 -6.83 -4.87 11.18
C VAL A 211 -7.98 -5.78 11.62
N ILE A 212 -7.74 -6.73 12.52
CA ILE A 212 -8.72 -7.73 12.95
C ILE A 212 -10.02 -7.09 13.49
N PRO A 213 -10.01 -6.01 14.30
CA PRO A 213 -11.24 -5.39 14.79
C PRO A 213 -12.18 -4.89 13.71
N LEU A 214 -11.64 -4.65 12.49
CA LEU A 214 -12.45 -4.18 11.37
C LEU A 214 -13.41 -5.25 10.84
N PHE A 215 -13.04 -6.53 10.96
CA PHE A 215 -13.88 -7.67 10.55
C PHE A 215 -15.03 -7.95 11.52
N GLN A 216 -15.01 -7.39 12.72
CA GLN A 216 -16.15 -7.48 13.66
C GLN A 216 -17.37 -6.66 13.20
N ARG A 217 -17.20 -5.83 12.18
CA ARG A 217 -18.32 -5.08 11.58
C ARG A 217 -19.12 -5.98 10.66
N GLU A 218 -20.43 -5.95 10.82
CA GLU A 218 -21.32 -6.58 9.85
C GLU A 218 -21.02 -6.08 8.41
N LYS A 219 -20.96 -7.01 7.46
CA LYS A 219 -20.73 -6.76 6.03
C LYS A 219 -19.29 -6.38 5.63
N VAL A 220 -18.29 -6.47 6.53
CA VAL A 220 -16.89 -6.33 6.13
C VAL A 220 -16.34 -7.70 5.76
N GLY A 221 -16.20 -7.97 4.46
CA GLY A 221 -15.62 -9.20 3.93
C GLY A 221 -14.13 -9.09 3.57
N ALA A 222 -13.62 -7.86 3.41
CA ALA A 222 -12.21 -7.62 3.10
C ALA A 222 -11.74 -6.26 3.63
N VAL A 223 -10.46 -6.19 4.01
CA VAL A 223 -9.79 -4.97 4.44
C VAL A 223 -8.50 -4.83 3.65
N GLN A 224 -8.30 -3.68 3.03
CA GLN A 224 -7.05 -3.35 2.35
C GLN A 224 -6.28 -2.29 3.14
N VAL A 225 -5.05 -2.63 3.52
CA VAL A 225 -4.13 -1.69 4.17
C VAL A 225 -3.47 -0.81 3.11
N ARG A 226 -3.35 0.48 3.40
CA ARG A 226 -2.69 1.42 2.50
C ARG A 226 -1.18 1.18 2.49
N LYS A 227 -0.63 0.79 1.35
CA LYS A 227 0.82 0.68 1.14
C LYS A 227 1.43 2.09 1.12
N ALA A 228 2.42 2.35 1.98
CA ALA A 228 3.26 3.54 1.90
C ALA A 228 4.61 3.12 1.31
N ILE A 229 5.09 3.87 0.32
CA ILE A 229 6.44 3.64 -0.23
C ILE A 229 7.41 4.34 0.71
N LEU A 230 8.25 3.57 1.40
CA LEU A 230 9.39 4.09 2.14
C LEU A 230 10.54 4.24 1.14
N GLN A 231 10.81 5.46 0.69
CA GLN A 231 12.07 5.75 0.00
C GLN A 231 13.15 5.77 1.09
N ALA A 232 14.07 4.80 1.04
CA ALA A 232 15.30 4.91 1.81
C ALA A 232 16.05 6.14 1.29
N ASP A 233 16.22 7.15 2.12
CA ASP A 233 17.06 8.30 1.81
C ASP A 233 18.49 7.78 1.62
N ALA A 234 18.93 7.70 0.38
CA ALA A 234 20.29 7.31 0.00
C ALA A 234 21.35 8.31 0.51
N ASN A 235 20.95 9.39 1.15
CA ASN A 235 21.82 10.46 1.62
C ASN A 235 22.21 10.38 3.10
N ALA A 236 21.72 9.39 3.87
CA ALA A 236 22.09 9.30 5.30
C ALA A 236 23.49 8.76 5.56
N ASN A 237 24.17 8.17 4.58
CA ASN A 237 25.50 7.53 4.75
C ASN A 237 26.66 8.29 4.09
N ALA A 238 26.47 9.51 3.64
CA ALA A 238 27.55 10.31 3.04
C ALA A 238 28.29 11.24 4.03
N ASN A 239 27.90 11.26 5.32
CA ASN A 239 28.50 12.11 6.35
C ASN A 239 28.79 11.36 7.66
N ALA A 240 29.36 10.16 7.57
CA ALA A 240 29.95 9.47 8.72
C ALA A 240 31.43 9.20 8.47
#